data_c3b705d2e2952c70fdec71ee5bdedc2c
#
_entry.id   c3b705d2e2952c70fdec71ee5bdedc2c
#
_cell.length_a   1.000
_cell.length_b   1.000
_cell.length_c   1.000
_cell.angle_alpha   90.00
_cell.angle_beta   90.00
_cell.angle_gamma   90.00
#
_symmetry.space_group_name_H-M   'P 1'
#
loop_
_entity.id
_entity.type
_entity.pdbx_description
1 polymer ?
#
loop_
_entity_poly.entity_id
_entity_poly.type
_entity_poly.pdbx_seq_one_letter_code
_entity_poly.pdbx_strand_id
1 'polypeptide(L)'
;MGTFLEDYYNKFNEEKRLTSRHGQIEFRTSIHYIHECIEELKREGRENIKIMDIGAGTGRYSVALAEEGFDVTAVELVKHNLGILKSKNSSVKAYQGNALKLKRFEDETFDITLLFGPMYHLFGQEDNV
;
A
#
# COMPACT_ATOMS: atom_id res chain seq x y z
N MET A 1 15.66 -16.02 14.18
CA MET A 1 14.75 -16.24 13.71
C MET A 1 14.10 -15.34 12.84
N GLY A 2 14.07 -14.34 12.63
CA GLY A 2 13.52 -13.57 11.59
C GLY A 2 13.91 -14.07 10.22
N THR A 3 14.62 -15.16 10.22
CA THR A 3 15.20 -15.70 9.01
C THR A 3 14.15 -16.07 7.97
N PHE A 4 12.99 -16.55 8.41
CA PHE A 4 11.95 -16.92 7.44
C PHE A 4 11.48 -15.69 6.65
N LEU A 5 11.20 -14.60 7.34
CA LEU A 5 10.78 -13.37 6.67
C LEU A 5 11.91 -12.77 5.84
N GLU A 6 13.14 -12.79 6.38
CA GLU A 6 14.27 -12.28 5.63
C GLU A 6 14.49 -13.07 4.34
N ASP A 7 14.43 -14.39 4.43
CA ASP A 7 14.59 -15.24 3.26
C ASP A 7 13.48 -15.00 2.25
N TYR A 8 12.25 -14.85 2.74
CA TYR A 8 11.12 -14.57 1.89
C TYR A 8 11.31 -13.25 1.13
N TYR A 9 11.72 -12.20 1.84
CA TYR A 9 11.90 -10.89 1.20
C TYR A 9 13.08 -10.87 0.25
N ASN A 10 14.14 -11.59 0.58
CA ASN A 10 15.28 -11.69 -0.32
C ASN A 10 14.88 -12.39 -1.61
N LYS A 11 14.14 -13.47 -1.49
CA LYS A 11 13.64 -14.20 -2.65
C LYS A 11 12.67 -13.35 -3.46
N PHE A 12 11.78 -12.64 -2.79
CA PHE A 12 10.84 -11.75 -3.44
C PHE A 12 11.55 -10.65 -4.23
N ASN A 13 12.57 -10.05 -3.63
CA ASN A 13 13.35 -9.01 -4.30
C ASN A 13 14.07 -9.53 -5.53
N GLU A 14 14.56 -10.76 -5.43
CA GLU A 14 15.24 -11.39 -6.55
C GLU A 14 14.26 -11.68 -7.69
N GLU A 15 13.12 -12.23 -7.36
CA GLU A 15 12.06 -12.47 -8.34
C GLU A 15 11.59 -11.18 -8.98
N LYS A 16 11.49 -10.13 -8.17
CA LYS A 16 11.08 -8.83 -8.67
C LYS A 16 12.06 -8.28 -9.69
N ARG A 17 13.36 -8.48 -9.47
CA ARG A 17 14.35 -8.06 -10.46
C ARG A 17 14.21 -8.84 -11.75
N LEU A 18 13.96 -10.14 -11.65
CA LEU A 18 13.80 -10.99 -12.82
C LEU A 18 12.52 -10.70 -13.58
N THR A 19 11.51 -10.21 -12.88
CA THR A 19 10.20 -9.92 -13.47
C THR A 19 9.89 -8.43 -13.49
N SER A 20 10.91 -7.60 -13.51
CA SER A 20 10.71 -6.15 -13.41
C SER A 20 9.78 -5.57 -14.47
N ARG A 21 9.87 -6.09 -15.70
CA ARG A 21 8.98 -5.63 -16.76
C ARG A 21 7.53 -5.96 -16.45
N HIS A 22 7.29 -7.17 -15.98
CA HIS A 22 5.96 -7.60 -15.59
C HIS A 22 5.44 -6.76 -14.41
N GLY A 23 6.31 -6.53 -13.43
CA GLY A 23 5.97 -5.70 -12.28
C GLY A 23 5.61 -4.27 -12.66
N GLN A 24 6.29 -3.71 -13.67
CA GLN A 24 5.95 -2.38 -14.17
C GLN A 24 4.58 -2.36 -14.82
N ILE A 25 4.25 -3.40 -15.57
CA ILE A 25 2.94 -3.51 -16.19
C ILE A 25 1.86 -3.61 -15.14
N GLU A 26 2.08 -4.44 -14.12
CA GLU A 26 1.14 -4.56 -13.02
C GLU A 26 0.93 -3.23 -12.31
N PHE A 27 2.00 -2.51 -12.06
CA PHE A 27 1.92 -1.22 -11.40
C PHE A 27 1.09 -0.24 -12.21
N ARG A 28 1.38 -0.14 -13.50
CA ARG A 28 0.64 0.77 -14.38
C ARG A 28 -0.83 0.43 -14.45
N THR A 29 -1.13 -0.87 -14.53
CA THR A 29 -2.51 -1.33 -14.57
C THR A 29 -3.23 -0.99 -13.29
N SER A 30 -2.61 -1.24 -12.16
CA SER A 30 -3.21 -0.94 -10.86
C SER A 30 -3.43 0.55 -10.67
N ILE A 31 -2.45 1.36 -11.02
CA ILE A 31 -2.58 2.82 -10.93
C ILE A 31 -3.70 3.31 -11.83
N HIS A 32 -3.84 2.72 -13.00
CA HIS A 32 -4.93 3.08 -13.92
C HIS A 32 -6.30 2.85 -13.26
N TYR A 33 -6.49 1.69 -12.64
CA TYR A 33 -7.75 1.39 -11.96
C TYR A 33 -7.98 2.30 -10.77
N ILE A 34 -6.94 2.63 -10.03
CA ILE A 34 -7.05 3.56 -8.92
C ILE A 34 -7.51 4.92 -9.43
N HIS A 35 -6.92 5.39 -10.53
CA HIS A 35 -7.31 6.65 -11.13
C HIS A 35 -8.76 6.63 -11.59
N GLU A 36 -9.22 5.52 -12.15
CA GLU A 36 -10.64 5.41 -12.54
C GLU A 36 -11.55 5.54 -11.32
N CYS A 37 -11.20 4.90 -10.21
CA CYS A 37 -11.97 5.02 -8.98
C CYS A 37 -12.00 6.46 -8.48
N ILE A 38 -10.85 7.13 -8.53
CA ILE A 38 -10.75 8.53 -8.11
C ILE A 38 -11.64 9.42 -8.97
N GLU A 39 -11.58 9.24 -10.28
CA GLU A 39 -12.39 10.03 -11.20
C GLU A 39 -13.89 9.82 -10.95
N GLU A 40 -14.28 8.59 -10.66
CA GLU A 40 -15.67 8.30 -10.36
C GLU A 40 -16.10 8.98 -9.06
N LEU A 41 -15.27 8.94 -8.03
CA LEU A 41 -15.59 9.64 -6.78
C LEU A 41 -15.69 11.14 -6.98
N LYS A 42 -14.84 11.72 -7.82
CA LYS A 42 -14.89 13.14 -8.13
C LYS A 42 -16.19 13.49 -8.87
N ARG A 43 -16.63 12.62 -9.75
CA ARG A 43 -17.91 12.83 -10.44
C ARG A 43 -19.09 12.80 -9.50
N GLU A 44 -18.95 12.08 -8.38
CA GLU A 44 -19.98 12.04 -7.33
C GLU A 44 -19.90 13.25 -6.40
N GLY A 45 -19.01 14.18 -6.66
CA GLY A 45 -18.86 15.37 -5.87
C GLY A 45 -17.83 15.31 -4.75
N ARG A 46 -17.07 14.21 -4.68
CA ARG A 46 -16.05 14.09 -3.64
C ARG A 46 -14.85 14.97 -3.95
N GLU A 47 -14.41 15.68 -2.93
CA GLU A 47 -13.20 16.49 -3.00
C GLU A 47 -12.23 15.95 -1.94
N ASN A 48 -10.96 16.26 -2.06
CA ASN A 48 -9.95 15.85 -1.06
C ASN A 48 -9.97 14.36 -0.79
N ILE A 49 -9.75 13.59 -1.85
CA ILE A 49 -9.76 12.13 -1.78
C ILE A 49 -8.72 11.63 -0.79
N LYS A 50 -9.15 10.81 0.16
CA LYS A 50 -8.28 10.21 1.17
C LYS A 50 -8.08 8.73 0.86
N ILE A 51 -6.84 8.30 0.82
CA ILE A 51 -6.47 6.95 0.43
C ILE A 51 -5.70 6.27 1.56
N MET A 52 -6.08 5.04 1.88
CA MET A 52 -5.32 4.22 2.80
C MET A 52 -4.67 3.09 2.02
N ASP A 53 -3.37 2.90 2.21
CA ASP A 53 -2.62 1.82 1.58
C ASP A 53 -2.18 0.84 2.66
N ILE A 54 -2.86 -0.29 2.75
CA ILE A 54 -2.58 -1.31 3.75
C ILE A 54 -1.58 -2.31 3.18
N GLY A 55 -0.48 -2.53 3.90
CA GLY A 55 0.60 -3.34 3.39
C GLY A 55 1.37 -2.62 2.31
N ALA A 56 1.66 -1.35 2.57
CA ALA A 56 2.23 -0.46 1.57
C ALA A 56 3.61 -0.87 1.06
N GLY A 57 4.30 -1.76 1.76
CA GLY A 57 5.64 -2.14 1.38
C GLY A 57 6.58 -0.96 1.43
N THR A 58 7.33 -0.75 0.38
CA THR A 58 8.24 0.40 0.30
C THR A 58 7.55 1.66 -0.23
N GLY A 59 6.23 1.60 -0.42
CA GLY A 59 5.43 2.76 -0.74
C GLY A 59 5.29 3.09 -2.21
N ARG A 60 5.42 2.12 -3.08
CA ARG A 60 5.35 2.38 -4.52
C ARG A 60 4.06 3.08 -4.93
N TYR A 61 2.93 2.58 -4.45
CA TYR A 61 1.63 3.20 -4.74
C TYR A 61 1.41 4.45 -3.89
N SER A 62 1.71 4.35 -2.60
CA SER A 62 1.50 5.46 -1.68
C SER A 62 2.22 6.72 -2.11
N VAL A 63 3.50 6.57 -2.44
CA VAL A 63 4.32 7.73 -2.82
C VAL A 63 3.84 8.30 -4.15
N ALA A 64 3.54 7.45 -5.13
CA ALA A 64 3.07 7.91 -6.43
C ALA A 64 1.78 8.72 -6.29
N LEU A 65 0.84 8.23 -5.48
CA LEU A 65 -0.43 8.93 -5.29
C LEU A 65 -0.27 10.21 -4.48
N ALA A 66 0.61 10.19 -3.47
CA ALA A 66 0.88 11.39 -2.70
C ALA A 66 1.51 12.48 -3.56
N GLU A 67 2.36 12.09 -4.50
CA GLU A 67 2.97 13.05 -5.42
C GLU A 67 1.94 13.69 -6.35
N GLU A 68 0.82 13.03 -6.56
CA GLU A 68 -0.29 13.60 -7.31
C GLU A 68 -1.17 14.53 -6.47
N GLY A 69 -0.87 14.64 -5.18
CA GLY A 69 -1.60 15.55 -4.30
C GLY A 69 -2.68 14.90 -3.45
N PHE A 70 -2.81 13.59 -3.49
CA PHE A 70 -3.82 12.91 -2.68
C PHE A 70 -3.34 12.77 -1.23
N ASP A 71 -4.30 12.69 -0.32
CA ASP A 71 -4.03 12.49 1.10
C ASP A 71 -3.88 10.97 1.33
N VAL A 72 -2.64 10.51 1.48
CA VAL A 72 -2.34 9.09 1.56
C VAL A 72 -1.83 8.72 2.94
N THR A 73 -2.44 7.70 3.53
CA THR A 73 -1.98 7.09 4.77
C THR A 73 -1.56 5.66 4.45
N ALA A 74 -0.34 5.31 4.83
CA ALA A 74 0.21 3.99 4.57
C ALA A 74 0.43 3.24 5.87
N VAL A 75 0.10 1.96 5.86
CA VAL A 75 0.32 1.07 7.00
C VAL A 75 1.18 -0.08 6.52
N GLU A 76 2.29 -0.31 7.19
CA GLU A 76 3.21 -1.37 6.82
C GLU A 76 3.71 -2.12 8.05
N LEU A 77 3.62 -3.44 8.01
CA LEU A 77 4.00 -4.29 9.12
C LEU A 77 5.51 -4.39 9.30
N VAL A 78 6.25 -4.45 8.20
CA VAL A 78 7.68 -4.71 8.22
C VAL A 78 8.46 -3.41 8.37
N LYS A 79 9.20 -3.29 9.47
CA LYS A 79 9.98 -2.09 9.77
C LYS A 79 10.93 -1.69 8.65
N HIS A 80 11.57 -2.66 8.05
CA HIS A 80 12.54 -2.39 6.98
C HIS A 80 11.85 -1.68 5.81
N ASN A 81 10.70 -2.19 5.39
CA ASN A 81 9.93 -1.58 4.30
C ASN A 81 9.43 -0.20 4.67
N LEU A 82 8.96 -0.07 5.90
CA LEU A 82 8.47 1.21 6.40
C LEU A 82 9.59 2.26 6.39
N GLY A 83 10.80 1.85 6.78
CA GLY A 83 11.96 2.73 6.75
C GLY A 83 12.26 3.24 5.34
N ILE A 84 12.18 2.34 4.36
CA ILE A 84 12.40 2.72 2.96
C ILE A 84 11.31 3.70 2.51
N LEU A 85 10.06 3.41 2.85
CA LEU A 85 8.96 4.28 2.50
C LEU A 85 9.17 5.69 3.07
N LYS A 86 9.50 5.77 4.34
CA LYS A 86 9.74 7.06 4.99
C LYS A 86 10.92 7.80 4.40
N SER A 87 11.93 7.08 3.93
CA SER A 87 13.12 7.70 3.34
C SER A 87 12.84 8.40 2.02
N LYS A 88 11.69 8.12 1.40
CA LYS A 88 11.34 8.73 0.12
C LYS A 88 10.85 10.17 0.25
N ASN A 89 10.74 10.65 1.49
CA ASN A 89 10.45 12.07 1.74
C ASN A 89 9.18 12.58 1.07
N SER A 90 8.14 11.79 1.06
CA SER A 90 6.87 12.19 0.48
C SER A 90 5.92 12.69 1.57
N SER A 91 4.75 13.14 1.18
CA SER A 91 3.72 13.57 2.11
C SER A 91 2.92 12.41 2.72
N VAL A 92 3.30 11.18 2.43
CA VAL A 92 2.60 10.01 2.95
C VAL A 92 2.70 9.95 4.47
N LYS A 93 1.56 9.76 5.12
CA LYS A 93 1.54 9.51 6.56
C LYS A 93 1.74 8.01 6.75
N ALA A 94 2.91 7.61 7.24
CA ALA A 94 3.30 6.20 7.30
C ALA A 94 3.36 5.69 8.72
N TYR A 95 2.71 4.57 8.97
CA TYR A 95 2.64 3.96 10.29
C TYR A 95 3.01 2.49 10.22
N GLN A 96 3.67 2.01 11.28
CA GLN A 96 3.90 0.58 11.40
C GLN A 96 2.64 -0.05 11.97
N GLY A 97 2.18 -1.12 11.35
CA GLY A 97 0.99 -1.78 11.83
C GLY A 97 0.60 -2.98 11.02
N ASN A 98 -0.40 -3.67 11.56
CA ASN A 98 -0.96 -4.86 10.98
C ASN A 98 -2.28 -4.49 10.31
N ALA A 99 -2.54 -5.08 9.17
CA ALA A 99 -3.78 -4.83 8.42
C ALA A 99 -5.05 -5.12 9.25
N LEU A 100 -4.94 -5.94 10.29
CA LEU A 100 -6.07 -6.28 11.14
C LEU A 100 -6.20 -5.38 12.37
N LYS A 101 -5.23 -4.53 12.64
CA LYS A 101 -5.24 -3.67 13.82
C LYS A 101 -5.29 -2.21 13.41
N LEU A 102 -6.40 -1.83 12.80
CA LEU A 102 -6.58 -0.48 12.28
C LEU A 102 -7.40 0.40 13.21
N LYS A 103 -7.46 0.02 14.49
CA LYS A 103 -8.27 0.75 15.46
C LYS A 103 -7.91 2.22 15.57
N ARG A 104 -6.64 2.52 15.39
CA ARG A 104 -6.17 3.92 15.45
C ARG A 104 -6.83 4.81 14.38
N PHE A 105 -7.42 4.20 13.36
CA PHE A 105 -8.06 4.95 12.28
C PHE A 105 -9.58 4.88 12.32
N GLU A 106 -10.17 4.40 13.42
CA GLU A 106 -11.62 4.27 13.51
C GLU A 106 -12.37 5.56 13.23
N ASP A 107 -11.83 6.67 13.68
CA ASP A 107 -12.48 7.95 13.52
C ASP A 107 -12.16 8.63 12.19
N GLU A 108 -11.35 8.02 11.37
CA GLU A 108 -10.99 8.56 10.08
C GLU A 108 -11.78 7.89 8.97
N THR A 109 -12.13 8.67 7.97
CA THR A 109 -12.86 8.15 6.81
C THR A 109 -11.95 8.18 5.61
N PHE A 110 -11.82 7.04 4.95
CA PHE A 110 -11.03 6.94 3.72
C PHE A 110 -11.96 6.66 2.55
N ASP A 111 -11.67 7.27 1.43
CA ASP A 111 -12.47 7.09 0.22
C ASP A 111 -12.05 5.84 -0.54
N ILE A 112 -10.77 5.48 -0.44
CA ILE A 112 -10.21 4.31 -1.12
C ILE A 112 -9.29 3.59 -0.17
N THR A 113 -9.37 2.26 -0.14
CA THR A 113 -8.45 1.44 0.63
C THR A 113 -7.78 0.44 -0.31
N LEU A 114 -6.45 0.45 -0.34
CA LEU A 114 -5.66 -0.44 -1.18
C LEU A 114 -5.15 -1.62 -0.37
N LEU A 115 -5.18 -2.80 -0.96
CA LEU A 115 -4.77 -4.04 -0.30
C LEU A 115 -3.88 -4.87 -1.22
N PHE A 116 -2.85 -4.25 -1.77
CA PHE A 116 -2.00 -4.96 -2.73
C PHE A 116 -0.87 -5.75 -2.10
N GLY A 117 -0.24 -5.19 -1.09
CA GLY A 117 0.98 -5.75 -0.54
C GLY A 117 0.82 -7.08 0.16
N PRO A 118 0.00 -7.14 1.23
CA PRO A 118 -0.07 -8.34 2.05
C PRO A 118 -1.23 -9.24 1.71
N MET A 119 -1.63 -9.32 0.48
CA MET A 119 -2.82 -10.10 0.10
C MET A 119 -2.79 -11.53 0.64
N TYR A 120 -1.65 -12.18 0.53
CA TYR A 120 -1.57 -13.56 0.97
C TYR A 120 -1.62 -13.69 2.50
N HIS A 121 -1.22 -12.67 3.22
CA HIS A 121 -1.37 -12.66 4.68
C HIS A 121 -2.83 -12.48 5.06
N LEU A 122 -3.55 -11.67 4.30
CA LEU A 122 -4.96 -11.45 4.56
C LEU A 122 -5.80 -12.69 4.31
N PHE A 123 -5.43 -13.51 3.35
CA PHE A 123 -6.17 -14.73 3.09
C PHE A 123 -6.20 -15.64 4.32
N GLY A 124 -5.08 -15.84 4.96
CA GLY A 124 -5.03 -16.63 6.16
C GLY A 124 -5.89 -16.05 7.27
N GLN A 125 -6.04 -14.74 7.32
CA GLN A 125 -6.81 -14.07 8.34
C GLN A 125 -8.30 -14.04 8.00
N GLU A 126 -8.63 -13.86 6.75
CA GLU A 126 -10.00 -13.84 6.30
C GLU A 126 -10.71 -15.15 6.57
N ASP A 127 -9.99 -16.25 6.55
CA ASP A 127 -10.56 -17.54 6.87
C ASP A 127 -11.15 -17.56 8.27
N ASN A 128 -10.78 -16.62 9.10
CA ASN A 128 -11.25 -16.52 10.46
C ASN A 128 -12.37 -15.49 10.63
N VAL A 129 -12.78 -14.89 9.57
CA VAL A 129 -13.86 -13.89 9.59
C VAL A 129 -15.21 -14.50 9.22
#